data_1ac35410fbe91f8bd2fd4a8d5c405008
#
_entry.id   1ac35410fbe91f8bd2fd4a8d5c405008
#
_cell.length_a   1.000
_cell.length_b   1.000
_cell.length_c   1.000
_cell.angle_alpha   90.00
_cell.angle_beta   90.00
_cell.angle_gamma   90.00
#
_symmetry.space_group_name_H-M   'P 1'
#
loop_
_entity.id
_entity.type
_entity.pdbx_description
1 polymer ?
#
loop_
_entity_poly.entity_id
_entity_poly.type
_entity_poly.pdbx_seq_one_letter_code
_entity_poly.pdbx_strand_id
1 'polypeptide(L)'
;GNSKIHLKDAFKNKYTFDNITEDILEVINFEKIEKSHFIGISLGTILIRNLAEKHPHRVESMIMGGAIMKLNLRSQILMRLGVILKSIVPYLWLYKFFAFVIMPNKNHKESRLLFVREAKKLYQKEFIRWFKLTSEINPLLRFFRTVDIKIPTLYVMGAEDYLFLPTIRQIVEDHKSAELIVVQNCGHVVNVEQPQFFNDTVIKYLLVK
;
A
#
# COMPACT_ATOMS: atom_id res chain seq x y z
N GLY A 1 8.79 6.33 12.79
CA GLY A 1 9.31 7.14 13.88
C GLY A 1 8.25 8.08 14.38
N ASN A 2 7.91 8.01 15.68
CA ASN A 2 7.04 9.00 16.30
C ASN A 2 7.82 10.31 16.44
N SER A 3 7.88 11.10 15.38
CA SER A 3 8.31 12.47 15.56
C SER A 3 7.21 13.20 16.33
N LYS A 4 7.45 13.47 17.60
CA LYS A 4 6.71 14.46 18.39
C LYS A 4 6.99 15.88 17.90
N ILE A 5 7.15 16.06 16.61
CA ILE A 5 7.28 17.36 16.02
C ILE A 5 5.87 17.93 16.00
N HIS A 6 5.59 18.88 16.89
CA HIS A 6 4.52 19.84 16.71
C HIS A 6 4.87 20.71 15.48
N LEU A 7 4.91 20.11 14.32
CA LEU A 7 4.87 20.85 13.09
C LEU A 7 3.56 21.62 13.11
N LYS A 8 3.65 22.95 13.17
CA LYS A 8 2.54 23.82 12.79
C LYS A 8 2.03 23.22 11.50
N ASP A 9 0.80 22.82 11.48
CA ASP A 9 0.14 21.93 10.53
C ASP A 9 0.37 22.42 9.09
N ALA A 10 1.54 22.15 8.53
CA ALA A 10 1.96 22.56 7.20
C ALA A 10 0.96 22.09 6.13
N PHE A 11 0.24 21.02 6.41
CA PHE A 11 -0.74 20.41 5.52
C PHE A 11 -2.20 20.84 5.80
N LYS A 12 -2.43 21.92 6.56
CA LYS A 12 -3.80 22.37 6.87
C LYS A 12 -4.75 21.24 7.24
N ASN A 13 -4.28 20.25 8.01
CA ASN A 13 -5.03 19.06 8.46
C ASN A 13 -5.43 18.07 7.34
N LYS A 14 -4.86 18.13 6.13
CA LYS A 14 -5.30 17.28 5.02
C LYS A 14 -4.13 16.51 4.42
N TYR A 15 -4.07 15.20 4.65
CA TYR A 15 -3.22 14.31 3.88
C TYR A 15 -3.86 14.03 2.53
N THR A 16 -3.06 14.09 1.47
CA THR A 16 -3.38 13.62 0.13
C THR A 16 -2.29 12.67 -0.35
N PHE A 17 -2.57 11.79 -1.30
CA PHE A 17 -1.52 10.96 -1.90
C PHE A 17 -0.45 11.83 -2.55
N ASP A 18 -0.83 12.94 -3.14
CA ASP A 18 0.08 13.89 -3.76
C ASP A 18 1.04 14.51 -2.75
N ASN A 19 0.53 15.04 -1.64
CA ASN A 19 1.38 15.65 -0.61
C ASN A 19 2.39 14.64 -0.04
N ILE A 20 1.95 13.39 0.21
CA ILE A 20 2.84 12.35 0.71
C ILE A 20 3.88 11.95 -0.35
N THR A 21 3.51 11.96 -1.62
CA THR A 21 4.45 11.74 -2.73
C THR A 21 5.51 12.84 -2.79
N GLU A 22 5.12 14.11 -2.61
CA GLU A 22 6.07 15.23 -2.55
C GLU A 22 7.01 15.12 -1.34
N ASP A 23 6.52 14.70 -0.17
CA ASP A 23 7.37 14.44 1.01
C ASP A 23 8.44 13.38 0.70
N ILE A 24 8.09 12.32 -0.04
CA ILE A 24 9.05 11.29 -0.48
C ILE A 24 10.10 11.92 -1.41
N LEU A 25 9.67 12.77 -2.34
CA LEU A 25 10.59 13.47 -3.24
C LEU A 25 11.52 14.43 -2.51
N GLU A 26 11.03 15.15 -1.50
CA GLU A 26 11.88 16.01 -0.67
C GLU A 26 13.02 15.22 -0.01
N VAL A 27 12.72 14.02 0.53
CA VAL A 27 13.74 13.15 1.12
C VAL A 27 14.76 12.70 0.07
N ILE A 28 14.31 12.25 -1.10
CA ILE A 28 15.19 11.80 -2.19
C ILE A 28 16.08 12.95 -2.67
N ASN A 29 15.53 14.16 -2.77
CA ASN A 29 16.27 15.35 -3.19
C ASN A 29 17.30 15.78 -2.14
N PHE A 30 16.93 15.74 -0.85
CA PHE A 30 17.84 16.02 0.26
C PHE A 30 19.03 15.06 0.27
N GLU A 31 18.79 13.78 0.04
CA GLU A 31 19.83 12.75 -0.07
C GLU A 31 20.57 12.76 -1.42
N LYS A 32 20.22 13.68 -2.33
CA LYS A 32 20.83 13.81 -3.67
C LYS A 32 20.75 12.52 -4.51
N ILE A 33 19.69 11.75 -4.33
CA ILE A 33 19.44 10.53 -5.08
C ILE A 33 18.69 10.90 -6.35
N GLU A 34 19.28 10.62 -7.51
CA GLU A 34 18.67 10.94 -8.80
C GLU A 34 17.55 9.94 -9.14
N LYS A 35 17.77 8.65 -8.92
CA LYS A 35 16.84 7.57 -9.25
C LYS A 35 16.95 6.42 -8.26
N SER A 36 15.84 5.75 -7.96
CA SER A 36 15.81 4.67 -6.97
C SER A 36 14.82 3.57 -7.31
N HIS A 37 15.04 2.40 -6.72
CA HIS A 37 14.05 1.34 -6.61
C HIS A 37 13.13 1.63 -5.42
N PHE A 38 11.83 1.42 -5.60
CA PHE A 38 10.84 1.67 -4.56
C PHE A 38 10.12 0.38 -4.16
N ILE A 39 10.05 0.11 -2.87
CA ILE A 39 9.32 -1.00 -2.30
C ILE A 39 8.12 -0.46 -1.54
N GLY A 40 6.92 -0.85 -1.95
CA GLY A 40 5.67 -0.48 -1.27
C GLY A 40 4.87 -1.70 -0.85
N ILE A 41 4.27 -1.63 0.33
CA ILE A 41 3.40 -2.69 0.85
C ILE A 41 2.01 -2.11 1.06
N SER A 42 0.97 -2.80 0.55
CA SER A 42 -0.43 -2.42 0.72
C SER A 42 -0.67 -0.95 0.28
N LEU A 43 -1.04 -0.05 1.20
CA LEU A 43 -1.22 1.38 0.90
C LEU A 43 0.03 2.02 0.29
N GLY A 44 1.23 1.57 0.67
CA GLY A 44 2.49 2.04 0.10
C GLY A 44 2.59 1.79 -1.40
N THR A 45 1.90 0.79 -1.95
CA THR A 45 1.87 0.52 -3.39
C THR A 45 1.17 1.62 -4.17
N ILE A 46 0.15 2.24 -3.59
CA ILE A 46 -0.55 3.39 -4.18
C ILE A 46 0.38 4.61 -4.23
N LEU A 47 1.15 4.84 -3.16
CA LEU A 47 2.10 5.95 -3.07
C LEU A 47 3.21 5.84 -4.10
N ILE A 48 3.87 4.68 -4.19
CA ILE A 48 4.96 4.51 -5.17
C ILE A 48 4.44 4.50 -6.61
N ARG A 49 3.21 4.03 -6.85
CA ARG A 49 2.58 4.12 -8.17
C ARG A 49 2.27 5.58 -8.52
N ASN A 50 1.79 6.39 -7.56
CA ASN A 50 1.56 7.82 -7.76
C ASN A 50 2.88 8.58 -8.04
N LEU A 51 3.95 8.22 -7.30
CA LEU A 51 5.29 8.75 -7.56
C LEU A 51 5.76 8.43 -8.98
N ALA A 52 5.60 7.18 -9.42
CA ALA A 52 6.00 6.73 -10.74
C ALA A 52 5.21 7.40 -11.88
N GLU A 53 3.93 7.74 -11.66
CA GLU A 53 3.13 8.51 -12.61
C GLU A 53 3.61 9.95 -12.77
N LYS A 54 3.89 10.60 -11.66
CA LYS A 54 4.25 12.02 -11.65
C LYS A 54 5.71 12.27 -11.97
N HIS A 55 6.58 11.37 -11.52
CA HIS A 55 8.03 11.50 -11.59
C HIS A 55 8.70 10.21 -12.10
N PRO A 56 8.33 9.72 -13.29
CA PRO A 56 8.82 8.43 -13.81
C PRO A 56 10.34 8.37 -13.92
N HIS A 57 11.00 9.50 -14.17
CA HIS A 57 12.46 9.61 -14.25
C HIS A 57 13.17 9.38 -12.91
N ARG A 58 12.45 9.43 -11.78
CA ARG A 58 12.98 9.20 -10.43
C ARG A 58 12.86 7.73 -9.99
N VAL A 59 12.16 6.88 -10.77
CA VAL A 59 11.83 5.51 -10.41
C VAL A 59 12.53 4.52 -11.32
N GLU A 60 13.47 3.74 -10.77
CA GLU A 60 14.19 2.67 -11.50
C GLU A 60 13.31 1.43 -11.68
N SER A 61 12.71 0.96 -10.58
CA SER A 61 11.74 -0.12 -10.58
C SER A 61 10.82 -0.02 -9.36
N MET A 62 9.70 -0.73 -9.41
CA MET A 62 8.73 -0.81 -8.32
C MET A 62 8.57 -2.25 -7.84
N ILE A 63 8.62 -2.47 -6.54
CA ILE A 63 8.27 -3.72 -5.89
C ILE A 63 6.99 -3.51 -5.09
N MET A 64 5.93 -4.21 -5.46
CA MET A 64 4.57 -4.02 -4.99
C MET A 64 4.10 -5.23 -4.19
N GLY A 65 4.27 -5.21 -2.87
CA GLY A 65 3.82 -6.30 -1.98
C GLY A 65 2.37 -6.08 -1.51
N GLY A 66 1.51 -7.10 -1.67
CA GLY A 66 0.09 -6.97 -1.31
C GLY A 66 -0.55 -5.76 -2.02
N ALA A 67 -0.37 -5.65 -3.32
CA ALA A 67 -0.67 -4.45 -4.09
C ALA A 67 -2.17 -4.15 -4.19
N ILE A 68 -2.54 -2.88 -4.03
CA ILE A 68 -3.91 -2.37 -4.15
C ILE A 68 -4.03 -1.59 -5.46
N MET A 69 -4.57 -2.24 -6.51
CA MET A 69 -4.73 -1.61 -7.84
C MET A 69 -6.20 -1.46 -8.26
N LYS A 70 -7.13 -2.14 -7.57
CA LYS A 70 -8.57 -2.00 -7.76
C LYS A 70 -9.30 -2.38 -6.49
N LEU A 71 -10.33 -1.62 -6.15
CA LEU A 71 -11.27 -2.01 -5.12
C LEU A 71 -12.45 -2.74 -5.78
N ASN A 72 -12.60 -4.02 -5.48
CA ASN A 72 -13.78 -4.78 -5.87
C ASN A 72 -15.00 -4.33 -5.07
N LEU A 73 -16.19 -4.84 -5.41
CA LEU A 73 -17.43 -4.44 -4.73
C LEU A 73 -17.37 -4.67 -3.21
N ARG A 74 -16.76 -5.78 -2.77
CA ARG A 74 -16.61 -6.10 -1.34
C ARG A 74 -15.72 -5.08 -0.63
N SER A 75 -14.57 -4.72 -1.23
CA SER A 75 -13.67 -3.69 -0.69
C SER A 75 -14.32 -2.31 -0.65
N GLN A 76 -15.13 -1.97 -1.67
CA GLN A 76 -15.87 -0.70 -1.70
C GLN A 76 -16.94 -0.63 -0.60
N ILE A 77 -17.70 -1.72 -0.39
CA ILE A 77 -18.68 -1.82 0.70
C ILE A 77 -17.96 -1.67 2.05
N LEU A 78 -16.86 -2.40 2.25
CA LEU A 78 -16.06 -2.33 3.45
C LEU A 78 -15.58 -0.90 3.75
N MET A 79 -15.07 -0.21 2.74
CA MET A 79 -14.66 1.19 2.88
C MET A 79 -15.83 2.11 3.25
N ARG A 80 -16.99 1.95 2.59
CA ARG A 80 -18.20 2.74 2.91
C ARG A 80 -18.67 2.51 4.35
N LEU A 81 -18.70 1.26 4.79
CA LEU A 81 -18.99 0.93 6.19
C LEU A 81 -18.02 1.61 7.14
N GLY A 82 -16.72 1.59 6.85
CA GLY A 82 -15.72 2.30 7.64
C GLY A 82 -15.97 3.81 7.70
N VAL A 83 -16.34 4.43 6.57
CA VAL A 83 -16.67 5.87 6.51
C VAL A 83 -17.86 6.19 7.39
N ILE A 84 -18.91 5.37 7.40
CA ILE A 84 -20.10 5.56 8.24
C ILE A 84 -19.76 5.35 9.71
N LEU A 85 -19.03 4.29 10.03
CA LEU A 85 -18.78 3.85 11.40
C LEU A 85 -17.67 4.63 12.12
N LYS A 86 -16.75 5.30 11.38
CA LYS A 86 -15.56 5.98 11.96
C LYS A 86 -15.87 7.03 13.03
N SER A 87 -17.08 7.60 13.01
CA SER A 87 -17.51 8.63 13.96
C SER A 87 -18.22 8.04 15.18
N ILE A 88 -18.65 6.78 15.10
CA ILE A 88 -19.47 6.12 16.13
C ILE A 88 -18.66 5.03 16.84
N VAL A 89 -17.82 4.32 16.09
CA VAL A 89 -17.03 3.18 16.58
C VAL A 89 -15.61 3.62 16.90
N PRO A 90 -15.05 3.22 18.06
CA PRO A 90 -13.64 3.47 18.37
C PRO A 90 -12.72 2.93 17.27
N TYR A 91 -11.73 3.72 16.86
CA TYR A 91 -10.87 3.40 15.70
C TYR A 91 -10.18 2.03 15.80
N LEU A 92 -9.80 1.58 17.01
CA LEU A 92 -9.19 0.27 17.23
C LEU A 92 -10.12 -0.90 16.89
N TRP A 93 -11.43 -0.74 17.07
CA TRP A 93 -12.42 -1.75 16.67
C TRP A 93 -12.54 -1.83 15.16
N LEU A 94 -12.50 -0.69 14.49
CA LEU A 94 -12.46 -0.64 13.02
C LEU A 94 -11.19 -1.30 12.49
N TYR A 95 -10.02 -1.04 13.09
CA TYR A 95 -8.78 -1.71 12.71
C TYR A 95 -8.84 -3.22 12.87
N LYS A 96 -9.37 -3.71 13.99
CA LYS A 96 -9.57 -5.15 14.22
C LYS A 96 -10.50 -5.76 13.18
N PHE A 97 -11.58 -5.08 12.88
CA PHE A 97 -12.55 -5.52 11.88
C PHE A 97 -11.92 -5.57 10.48
N PHE A 98 -11.24 -4.51 10.05
CA PHE A 98 -10.53 -4.49 8.77
C PHE A 98 -9.43 -5.53 8.70
N ALA A 99 -8.64 -5.68 9.76
CA ALA A 99 -7.61 -6.72 9.83
C ALA A 99 -8.20 -8.13 9.62
N PHE A 100 -9.34 -8.40 10.23
CA PHE A 100 -10.02 -9.70 10.08
C PHE A 100 -10.58 -9.91 8.67
N VAL A 101 -11.16 -8.87 8.06
CA VAL A 101 -11.72 -8.97 6.70
C VAL A 101 -10.63 -9.13 5.65
N ILE A 102 -9.51 -8.41 5.78
CA ILE A 102 -8.39 -8.48 4.83
C ILE A 102 -7.59 -9.78 5.01
N MET A 103 -7.47 -10.25 6.23
CA MET A 103 -6.65 -11.39 6.64
C MET A 103 -7.50 -12.41 7.45
N PRO A 104 -8.46 -13.13 6.83
CA PRO A 104 -9.44 -13.94 7.58
C PRO A 104 -8.89 -15.27 8.11
N ASN A 105 -7.88 -15.84 7.48
CA ASN A 105 -7.42 -17.18 7.74
C ASN A 105 -6.67 -17.32 9.08
N LYS A 106 -6.57 -18.53 9.61
CA LYS A 106 -5.90 -18.80 10.90
C LYS A 106 -4.41 -18.48 10.86
N ASN A 107 -3.73 -18.84 9.77
CA ASN A 107 -2.31 -18.56 9.52
C ASN A 107 -1.99 -17.06 9.47
N HIS A 108 -2.96 -16.18 9.18
CA HIS A 108 -2.76 -14.71 9.19
C HIS A 108 -2.81 -14.08 10.59
N LYS A 109 -2.86 -14.89 11.68
CA LYS A 109 -3.04 -14.38 13.05
C LYS A 109 -1.93 -13.39 13.45
N GLU A 110 -0.68 -13.71 13.14
CA GLU A 110 0.46 -12.84 13.49
C GLU A 110 0.39 -11.49 12.77
N SER A 111 0.10 -11.50 11.48
CA SER A 111 -0.07 -10.28 10.68
C SER A 111 -1.20 -9.40 11.21
N ARG A 112 -2.35 -10.01 11.59
CA ARG A 112 -3.45 -9.26 12.23
C ARG A 112 -3.03 -8.64 13.56
N LEU A 113 -2.32 -9.40 14.40
CA LEU A 113 -1.84 -8.92 15.70
C LEU A 113 -0.85 -7.76 15.52
N LEU A 114 0.09 -7.89 14.58
CA LEU A 114 1.04 -6.83 14.25
C LEU A 114 0.31 -5.58 13.75
N PHE A 115 -0.62 -5.74 12.81
CA PHE A 115 -1.42 -4.63 12.26
C PHE A 115 -2.16 -3.86 13.35
N VAL A 116 -2.84 -4.58 14.28
CA VAL A 116 -3.54 -3.96 15.40
C VAL A 116 -2.58 -3.34 16.41
N ARG A 117 -1.41 -3.97 16.65
CA ARG A 117 -0.37 -3.42 17.54
C ARG A 117 0.17 -2.09 17.03
N GLU A 118 0.46 -2.00 15.75
CA GLU A 118 0.93 -0.76 15.14
C GLU A 118 -0.18 0.31 15.13
N ALA A 119 -1.43 -0.09 14.90
CA ALA A 119 -2.57 0.83 15.00
C ALA A 119 -2.73 1.46 16.39
N LYS A 120 -2.40 0.74 17.47
CA LYS A 120 -2.44 1.28 18.85
C LYS A 120 -1.43 2.42 19.08
N LYS A 121 -0.39 2.53 18.26
CA LYS A 121 0.58 3.62 18.33
C LYS A 121 0.07 4.92 17.69
N LEU A 122 -1.01 4.85 16.92
CA LEU A 122 -1.65 5.99 16.30
C LEU A 122 -2.60 6.68 17.27
N TYR A 123 -2.63 8.01 17.22
CA TYR A 123 -3.68 8.76 17.85
C TYR A 123 -4.94 8.76 16.97
N GLN A 124 -6.11 8.85 17.58
CA GLN A 124 -7.39 8.89 16.85
C GLN A 124 -7.41 10.00 15.76
N LYS A 125 -6.79 11.15 16.02
CA LYS A 125 -6.68 12.25 15.05
C LYS A 125 -5.89 11.82 13.81
N GLU A 126 -4.79 11.09 13.98
CA GLU A 126 -3.99 10.56 12.88
C GLU A 126 -4.75 9.48 12.10
N PHE A 127 -5.42 8.58 12.79
CA PHE A 127 -6.30 7.61 12.13
C PHE A 127 -7.32 8.31 11.22
N ILE A 128 -8.00 9.35 11.70
CA ILE A 128 -9.01 10.09 10.91
C ILE A 128 -8.35 10.76 9.69
N ARG A 129 -7.13 11.28 9.82
CA ARG A 129 -6.38 11.89 8.71
C ARG A 129 -6.07 10.85 7.62
N TRP A 130 -5.48 9.72 7.99
CA TRP A 130 -5.20 8.62 7.08
C TRP A 130 -6.47 8.04 6.48
N PHE A 131 -7.53 7.94 7.26
CA PHE A 131 -8.81 7.43 6.78
C PHE A 131 -9.45 8.34 5.72
N LYS A 132 -9.21 9.66 5.77
CA LYS A 132 -9.67 10.58 4.73
C LYS A 132 -9.06 10.30 3.36
N LEU A 133 -7.85 9.72 3.29
CA LEU A 133 -7.24 9.29 2.03
C LEU A 133 -8.09 8.24 1.30
N THR A 134 -8.92 7.49 2.01
CA THR A 134 -9.78 6.49 1.37
C THR A 134 -10.72 7.07 0.31
N SER A 135 -11.08 8.35 0.43
CA SER A 135 -11.90 9.04 -0.58
C SER A 135 -11.17 9.28 -1.91
N GLU A 136 -9.83 9.35 -1.86
CA GLU A 136 -8.98 9.57 -3.04
C GLU A 136 -8.59 8.26 -3.73
N ILE A 137 -8.70 7.11 -3.04
CA ILE A 137 -8.25 5.82 -3.56
C ILE A 137 -8.96 5.45 -4.87
N ASN A 138 -10.28 5.52 -4.91
CA ASN A 138 -11.04 5.10 -6.10
C ASN A 138 -10.73 5.91 -7.37
N PRO A 139 -10.74 7.26 -7.33
CA PRO A 139 -10.32 8.07 -8.46
C PRO A 139 -8.90 7.75 -8.92
N LEU A 140 -7.97 7.66 -8.00
CA LEU A 140 -6.55 7.41 -8.27
C LEU A 140 -6.33 6.02 -8.89
N LEU A 141 -6.95 4.96 -8.34
CA LEU A 141 -6.85 3.62 -8.90
C LEU A 141 -7.54 3.49 -10.27
N ARG A 142 -8.59 4.27 -10.56
CA ARG A 142 -9.15 4.34 -11.91
C ARG A 142 -8.14 4.94 -12.89
N PHE A 143 -7.50 6.04 -12.51
CA PHE A 143 -6.46 6.68 -13.31
C PHE A 143 -5.30 5.72 -13.59
N PHE A 144 -4.77 5.03 -12.59
CA PHE A 144 -3.67 4.09 -12.75
C PHE A 144 -3.95 2.95 -13.74
N ARG A 145 -5.19 2.57 -13.94
CA ARG A 145 -5.57 1.55 -14.92
C ARG A 145 -5.63 2.06 -16.36
N THR A 146 -5.72 3.36 -16.54
CA THR A 146 -5.78 3.98 -17.88
C THR A 146 -4.40 4.32 -18.42
N VAL A 147 -3.38 4.29 -17.56
CA VAL A 147 -2.00 4.66 -17.91
C VAL A 147 -1.08 3.46 -17.75
N ASP A 148 -0.47 3.04 -18.85
CA ASP A 148 0.59 2.03 -18.83
C ASP A 148 1.92 2.68 -18.44
N ILE A 149 2.49 2.27 -17.30
CA ILE A 149 3.84 2.68 -16.91
C ILE A 149 4.83 1.63 -17.39
N LYS A 150 5.78 2.07 -18.23
CA LYS A 150 6.88 1.22 -18.73
C LYS A 150 8.01 0.99 -17.70
N ILE A 151 7.77 1.30 -16.44
CA ILE A 151 8.73 1.07 -15.34
C ILE A 151 8.66 -0.39 -14.94
N PRO A 152 9.81 -1.10 -14.85
CA PRO A 152 9.85 -2.48 -14.39
C PRO A 152 9.16 -2.63 -13.03
N THR A 153 8.16 -3.51 -12.95
CA THR A 153 7.34 -3.67 -11.75
C THR A 153 7.24 -5.14 -11.36
N LEU A 154 7.63 -5.45 -10.12
CA LEU A 154 7.44 -6.76 -9.50
C LEU A 154 6.26 -6.71 -8.53
N TYR A 155 5.23 -7.50 -8.78
CA TYR A 155 4.17 -7.76 -7.83
C TYR A 155 4.48 -9.02 -7.02
N VAL A 156 4.47 -8.91 -5.68
CA VAL A 156 4.60 -10.05 -4.76
C VAL A 156 3.32 -10.16 -3.96
N MET A 157 2.50 -11.16 -4.28
CA MET A 157 1.14 -11.30 -3.75
C MET A 157 0.97 -12.61 -3.01
N GLY A 158 0.27 -12.61 -1.89
CA GLY A 158 -0.13 -13.85 -1.24
C GLY A 158 -1.23 -14.57 -2.02
N ALA A 159 -1.15 -15.91 -2.08
CA ALA A 159 -2.17 -16.74 -2.74
C ALA A 159 -3.55 -16.61 -2.07
N GLU A 160 -3.58 -16.25 -0.80
CA GLU A 160 -4.78 -16.08 0.02
C GLU A 160 -5.25 -14.63 0.10
N ASP A 161 -4.65 -13.71 -0.66
CA ASP A 161 -5.13 -12.33 -0.81
C ASP A 161 -6.30 -12.27 -1.80
N TYR A 162 -7.45 -12.73 -1.35
CA TYR A 162 -8.66 -12.85 -2.16
C TYR A 162 -9.26 -11.51 -2.61
N LEU A 163 -8.86 -10.40 -1.98
CA LEU A 163 -9.39 -9.08 -2.33
C LEU A 163 -8.65 -8.45 -3.51
N PHE A 164 -7.34 -8.62 -3.59
CA PHE A 164 -6.51 -7.85 -4.52
C PHE A 164 -5.77 -8.70 -5.56
N LEU A 165 -5.37 -9.94 -5.25
CA LEU A 165 -4.66 -10.82 -6.18
C LEU A 165 -5.38 -11.01 -7.54
N PRO A 166 -6.71 -11.19 -7.61
CA PRO A 166 -7.37 -11.38 -8.91
C PRO A 166 -7.17 -10.22 -9.89
N THR A 167 -7.14 -8.99 -9.36
CA THR A 167 -6.88 -7.81 -10.20
C THR A 167 -5.44 -7.73 -10.67
N ILE A 168 -4.47 -8.11 -9.81
CA ILE A 168 -3.05 -8.08 -10.18
C ILE A 168 -2.75 -9.10 -11.28
N ARG A 169 -3.38 -10.27 -11.26
CA ARG A 169 -3.26 -11.25 -12.36
C ARG A 169 -3.65 -10.65 -13.71
N GLN A 170 -4.78 -9.93 -13.75
CA GLN A 170 -5.23 -9.25 -14.98
C GLN A 170 -4.23 -8.17 -15.43
N ILE A 171 -3.73 -7.35 -14.49
CA ILE A 171 -2.77 -6.29 -14.81
C ILE A 171 -1.49 -6.86 -15.43
N VAL A 172 -0.96 -7.94 -14.88
CA VAL A 172 0.28 -8.53 -15.36
C VAL A 172 0.12 -9.19 -16.74
N GLU A 173 -1.09 -9.69 -17.06
CA GLU A 173 -1.41 -10.18 -18.40
C GLU A 173 -1.38 -9.05 -19.45
N ASP A 174 -1.82 -7.85 -19.05
CA ASP A 174 -1.93 -6.69 -19.95
C ASP A 174 -0.62 -5.88 -20.07
N HIS A 175 0.30 -5.96 -19.09
CA HIS A 175 1.47 -5.09 -18.99
C HIS A 175 2.79 -5.88 -19.05
N LYS A 176 3.54 -5.73 -20.16
CA LYS A 176 4.82 -6.44 -20.41
C LYS A 176 5.95 -6.08 -19.44
N SER A 177 5.89 -4.92 -18.80
CA SER A 177 6.86 -4.45 -17.81
C SER A 177 6.58 -4.98 -16.39
N ALA A 178 5.50 -5.76 -16.22
CA ALA A 178 5.06 -6.27 -14.92
C ALA A 178 5.32 -7.77 -14.79
N GLU A 179 5.84 -8.17 -13.64
CA GLU A 179 6.03 -9.56 -13.23
C GLU A 179 5.22 -9.84 -11.97
N LEU A 180 4.68 -11.07 -11.84
CA LEU A 180 3.91 -11.50 -10.66
C LEU A 180 4.52 -12.74 -10.04
N ILE A 181 4.78 -12.67 -8.74
CA ILE A 181 5.11 -13.81 -7.91
C ILE A 181 3.99 -14.02 -6.88
N VAL A 182 3.43 -15.23 -6.86
CA VAL A 182 2.36 -15.61 -5.93
C VAL A 182 2.92 -16.51 -4.85
N VAL A 183 2.85 -16.06 -3.61
CA VAL A 183 3.39 -16.74 -2.43
C VAL A 183 2.32 -17.65 -1.82
N GLN A 184 2.58 -18.97 -1.77
CA GLN A 184 1.64 -19.94 -1.22
C GLN A 184 1.51 -19.82 0.30
N ASN A 185 0.35 -20.18 0.85
CA ASN A 185 0.03 -20.13 2.28
C ASN A 185 0.29 -18.72 2.90
N CYS A 186 0.03 -17.68 2.13
CA CYS A 186 0.31 -16.31 2.48
C CYS A 186 -0.87 -15.41 2.11
N GLY A 187 -1.23 -14.50 3.00
CA GLY A 187 -2.28 -13.52 2.80
C GLY A 187 -1.75 -12.19 2.25
N HIS A 188 -2.38 -11.10 2.73
CA HIS A 188 -2.14 -9.76 2.18
C HIS A 188 -0.76 -9.18 2.52
N VAL A 189 -0.21 -9.47 3.70
CA VAL A 189 1.02 -8.83 4.20
C VAL A 189 2.22 -9.75 4.00
N VAL A 190 2.58 -9.96 2.73
CA VAL A 190 3.59 -10.96 2.30
C VAL A 190 4.96 -10.81 2.99
N ASN A 191 5.39 -9.57 3.23
CA ASN A 191 6.66 -9.28 3.90
C ASN A 191 6.68 -9.61 5.39
N VAL A 192 5.51 -9.82 6.00
CA VAL A 192 5.37 -10.23 7.41
C VAL A 192 5.11 -11.73 7.53
N GLU A 193 4.26 -12.26 6.63
CA GLU A 193 3.85 -13.65 6.68
C GLU A 193 4.92 -14.61 6.15
N GLN A 194 5.69 -14.18 5.14
CA GLN A 194 6.76 -14.95 4.52
C GLN A 194 8.01 -14.07 4.30
N PRO A 195 8.64 -13.54 5.39
CA PRO A 195 9.67 -12.51 5.28
C PRO A 195 10.90 -12.98 4.52
N GLN A 196 11.36 -14.22 4.73
CA GLN A 196 12.52 -14.75 4.05
C GLN A 196 12.27 -14.85 2.55
N PHE A 197 11.14 -15.46 2.15
CA PHE A 197 10.77 -15.59 0.74
C PHE A 197 10.64 -14.22 0.06
N PHE A 198 9.99 -13.26 0.74
CA PHE A 198 9.85 -11.90 0.22
C PHE A 198 11.21 -11.25 0.00
N ASN A 199 12.10 -11.29 1.00
CA ASN A 199 13.42 -10.67 0.92
C ASN A 199 14.26 -11.30 -0.19
N ASP A 200 14.35 -12.62 -0.27
CA ASP A 200 15.14 -13.32 -1.29
C ASP A 200 14.62 -13.01 -2.70
N THR A 201 13.30 -12.96 -2.85
CA THR A 201 12.66 -12.62 -4.12
C THR A 201 12.97 -11.19 -4.55
N VAL A 202 12.86 -10.24 -3.64
CA VAL A 202 13.12 -8.81 -3.92
C VAL A 202 14.61 -8.58 -4.22
N ILE A 203 15.50 -9.15 -3.42
CA ILE A 203 16.96 -9.03 -3.64
C ILE A 203 17.33 -9.60 -5.02
N LYS A 204 16.84 -10.80 -5.32
CA LYS A 204 17.10 -11.43 -6.64
C LYS A 204 16.61 -10.54 -7.79
N TYR A 205 15.44 -9.96 -7.66
CA TYR A 205 14.89 -9.05 -8.69
C TYR A 205 15.75 -7.80 -8.87
N LEU A 206 16.17 -7.17 -7.76
CA LEU A 206 16.99 -5.96 -7.80
C LEU A 206 18.40 -6.18 -8.36
N LEU A 207 18.98 -7.38 -8.19
CA LEU A 207 20.30 -7.70 -8.72
C LEU A 207 20.32 -7.90 -10.25
N VAL A 208 19.17 -8.07 -10.88
CA VAL A 208 19.03 -8.33 -12.33
C VAL A 208 18.62 -7.07 -13.10
N LYS A 209 18.14 -6.05 -12.40
CA LYS A 209 17.68 -4.77 -12.98
C LYS A 209 18.73 -3.70 -12.84
#